data_bcd31d8c51468793dece42761ad3e059
#
_entry.id   bcd31d8c51468793dece42761ad3e059
#
_cell.length_a   1.000
_cell.length_b   1.000
_cell.length_c   1.000
_cell.angle_alpha   90.00
_cell.angle_beta   90.00
_cell.angle_gamma   90.00
#
_symmetry.space_group_name_H-M   'P 1'
#
loop_
_entity.id
_entity.type
_entity.pdbx_description
1 polymer ?
#
loop_
_entity_poly.entity_id
_entity_poly.type
_entity_poly.pdbx_seq_one_letter_code
_entity_poly.pdbx_strand_id
1 'polypeptide(L)'
;MLVADRRLVGLLLLTAVSPTVEAVVLVSLGFVAARGLAPQAAAVWPYDTYHDLRWLYVYHDSWPSFVFWLSLLVVARGLFHTLLVMLAWPAEVPRPPARWLLKRNAGLAALVAVFVAPWALISVAASVVALSWVLLASLVPLFLLAPFLQRAAVVGPWWRGLPSISLVGWSMLNFVVLTVAGALCWSLPGWWSVPVAAVAGVVNGLLWNRTVRTALINPSTRWVRVPATPVAAVLALAVPLLIPPMVDAVPDKSLRAEAVVLDHPLPPDVPQAVIVLAGYGSSYGGEQPLDNRVERFSYRGLSRDGTPLPYRPHDTTISVADSVGLLDAQVRRLHQRTGRPIALIGESEGAIVARTYLQQRAHPAVDTLAMFSPLINAGRAYYPPPRENHGWGVATGSQLRIVFGVMRLFGGPHAGPDEPFIRSLVDDAPFYRNQLMCPVPGIRMVAFIPTTTAAEAPPGDYSGIPVFQMPGVHGGLLNRSLVEDRLLTFLSGEPIQQEREEYPLLQRLGAAWQAPPLPIAANPAWSAFRQPDPAFTGKVCQPTD
;
A
#
# COMPACT_ATOMS: atom_id res chain seq x y z
N MET A 1 -37.46 27.06 -12.20
CA MET A 1 -36.10 27.51 -11.99
C MET A 1 -35.74 27.48 -10.49
N LEU A 2 -36.34 28.28 -9.61
CA LEU A 2 -35.96 28.41 -8.20
C LEU A 2 -35.87 27.12 -7.37
N VAL A 3 -36.72 26.10 -7.59
CA VAL A 3 -36.70 24.83 -6.83
C VAL A 3 -35.55 23.92 -7.27
N ALA A 4 -35.22 23.90 -8.58
CA ALA A 4 -34.09 23.13 -9.12
C ALA A 4 -32.77 23.70 -8.60
N ASP A 5 -32.66 25.03 -8.51
CA ASP A 5 -31.47 25.71 -7.98
C ASP A 5 -31.25 25.39 -6.49
N ARG A 6 -32.36 25.37 -5.68
CA ARG A 6 -32.27 25.02 -4.23
C ARG A 6 -31.81 23.57 -4.01
N ARG A 7 -32.27 22.62 -4.83
CA ARG A 7 -31.81 21.21 -4.73
C ARG A 7 -30.35 21.06 -5.05
N LEU A 8 -29.88 21.71 -6.10
CA LEU A 8 -28.46 21.69 -6.46
C LEU A 8 -27.61 22.30 -5.35
N VAL A 9 -27.99 23.45 -4.81
CA VAL A 9 -27.28 24.07 -3.67
C VAL A 9 -27.25 23.12 -2.48
N GLY A 10 -28.38 22.49 -2.12
CA GLY A 10 -28.42 21.50 -1.06
C GLY A 10 -27.50 20.29 -1.30
N LEU A 11 -27.43 19.81 -2.55
CA LEU A 11 -26.52 18.75 -2.94
C LEU A 11 -25.04 19.15 -2.72
N LEU A 12 -24.66 20.33 -3.25
CA LEU A 12 -23.29 20.83 -3.14
C LEU A 12 -22.87 21.08 -1.69
N LEU A 13 -23.77 21.62 -0.87
CA LEU A 13 -23.50 21.80 0.56
C LEU A 13 -23.33 20.45 1.28
N LEU A 14 -24.22 19.49 1.02
CA LEU A 14 -24.15 18.16 1.64
C LEU A 14 -22.87 17.43 1.30
N THR A 15 -22.43 17.50 0.03
CA THR A 15 -21.19 16.86 -0.40
C THR A 15 -19.93 17.62 0.03
N ALA A 16 -20.01 18.92 0.28
CA ALA A 16 -18.88 19.70 0.79
C ALA A 16 -18.63 19.49 2.28
N VAL A 17 -19.70 19.30 3.08
CA VAL A 17 -19.59 19.22 4.56
C VAL A 17 -18.74 18.03 5.00
N SER A 18 -19.00 16.83 4.49
CA SER A 18 -18.34 15.60 4.95
C SER A 18 -16.81 15.67 4.79
N PRO A 19 -16.21 15.93 3.61
CA PRO A 19 -14.77 16.03 3.45
C PRO A 19 -14.17 17.22 4.18
N THR A 20 -14.93 18.32 4.35
CA THR A 20 -14.48 19.48 5.13
C THR A 20 -14.32 19.13 6.59
N VAL A 21 -15.32 18.46 7.18
CA VAL A 21 -15.30 18.03 8.60
C VAL A 21 -14.13 17.07 8.82
N GLU A 22 -13.96 16.08 7.95
CA GLU A 22 -12.84 15.15 8.05
C GLU A 22 -11.50 15.87 7.95
N ALA A 23 -11.32 16.77 6.99
CA ALA A 23 -10.09 17.56 6.87
C ALA A 23 -9.81 18.41 8.12
N VAL A 24 -10.84 19.05 8.69
CA VAL A 24 -10.72 19.82 9.95
C VAL A 24 -10.26 18.92 11.08
N VAL A 25 -10.89 17.75 11.25
CA VAL A 25 -10.52 16.78 12.30
C VAL A 25 -9.07 16.33 12.13
N LEU A 26 -8.66 15.90 10.93
CA LEU A 26 -7.31 15.41 10.67
C LEU A 26 -6.25 16.49 10.91
N VAL A 27 -6.53 17.74 10.51
CA VAL A 27 -5.59 18.87 10.75
C VAL A 27 -5.53 19.20 12.22
N SER A 28 -6.68 19.24 12.93
CA SER A 28 -6.74 19.54 14.37
C SER A 28 -6.00 18.49 15.20
N LEU A 29 -6.03 17.23 14.78
CA LEU A 29 -5.29 16.15 15.40
C LEU A 29 -3.80 16.13 14.98
N GLY A 30 -3.40 16.98 14.05
CA GLY A 30 -2.05 16.93 13.48
C GLY A 30 -1.76 15.68 12.66
N PHE A 31 -2.79 14.97 12.18
CA PHE A 31 -2.65 13.67 11.51
C PHE A 31 -2.26 13.84 10.04
N VAL A 32 -0.99 14.19 9.80
CA VAL A 32 -0.44 14.56 8.50
C VAL A 32 -0.60 13.46 7.46
N ALA A 33 -0.32 12.21 7.85
CA ALA A 33 -0.28 11.07 6.93
C ALA A 33 -1.65 10.64 6.38
N ALA A 34 -2.76 11.12 6.93
CA ALA A 34 -4.12 10.78 6.50
C ALA A 34 -4.85 11.92 5.78
N ARG A 35 -4.30 13.14 5.72
CA ARG A 35 -4.98 14.32 5.13
C ARG A 35 -5.44 14.12 3.69
N GLY A 36 -4.69 13.34 2.91
CA GLY A 36 -5.06 13.03 1.52
C GLY A 36 -6.32 12.19 1.35
N LEU A 37 -6.87 11.62 2.42
CA LEU A 37 -8.08 10.77 2.39
C LEU A 37 -9.37 11.60 2.43
N ALA A 38 -9.36 12.76 3.07
CA ALA A 38 -10.54 13.57 3.32
C ALA A 38 -11.41 13.86 2.07
N PRO A 39 -10.89 14.15 0.87
CA PRO A 39 -11.72 14.36 -0.32
C PRO A 39 -12.64 13.19 -0.67
N GLN A 40 -12.32 11.97 -0.23
CA GLN A 40 -13.08 10.77 -0.55
C GLN A 40 -14.34 10.58 0.30
N ALA A 41 -14.46 11.30 1.42
CA ALA A 41 -15.60 11.17 2.35
C ALA A 41 -16.99 11.42 1.71
N ALA A 42 -17.06 12.21 0.63
CA ALA A 42 -18.29 12.46 -0.14
C ALA A 42 -18.17 12.00 -1.61
N ALA A 43 -17.28 11.08 -1.92
CA ALA A 43 -17.09 10.57 -3.26
C ALA A 43 -18.32 9.83 -3.80
N VAL A 44 -18.38 9.63 -5.10
CA VAL A 44 -19.40 8.80 -5.75
C VAL A 44 -19.07 7.32 -5.53
N TRP A 45 -20.10 6.47 -5.30
CA TRP A 45 -19.89 5.03 -5.17
C TRP A 45 -18.97 4.46 -6.26
N PRO A 46 -18.08 3.53 -5.92
CA PRO A 46 -17.83 2.89 -4.63
C PRO A 46 -16.70 3.55 -3.81
N TYR A 47 -16.16 4.67 -4.25
CA TYR A 47 -14.94 5.27 -3.70
C TYR A 47 -15.07 5.73 -2.26
N ASP A 48 -16.26 6.26 -1.89
CA ASP A 48 -16.55 6.65 -0.51
C ASP A 48 -16.63 5.45 0.44
N THR A 49 -17.23 4.34 -0.01
CA THR A 49 -17.30 3.10 0.77
C THR A 49 -15.93 2.45 0.91
N TYR A 50 -15.10 2.52 -0.13
CA TYR A 50 -13.71 2.09 -0.06
C TYR A 50 -12.89 2.92 0.94
N HIS A 51 -13.12 4.23 0.97
CA HIS A 51 -12.54 5.13 1.97
C HIS A 51 -12.90 4.71 3.39
N ASP A 52 -14.19 4.54 3.68
CA ASP A 52 -14.68 4.22 5.02
C ASP A 52 -14.22 2.84 5.50
N LEU A 53 -14.20 1.85 4.60
CA LEU A 53 -13.75 0.51 4.94
C LEU A 53 -12.26 0.48 5.29
N ARG A 54 -11.41 1.30 4.63
CA ARG A 54 -10.00 1.41 5.01
C ARG A 54 -9.83 1.94 6.44
N TRP A 55 -10.61 2.96 6.81
CA TRP A 55 -10.65 3.44 8.18
C TRP A 55 -11.14 2.36 9.14
N LEU A 56 -12.23 1.69 8.83
CA LEU A 56 -12.79 0.62 9.65
C LEU A 56 -11.79 -0.52 9.85
N TYR A 57 -11.10 -0.96 8.80
CA TYR A 57 -10.14 -2.07 8.89
C TYR A 57 -8.92 -1.74 9.74
N VAL A 58 -8.53 -0.49 9.83
CA VAL A 58 -7.41 -0.07 10.70
C VAL A 58 -7.90 0.24 12.12
N TYR A 59 -9.07 0.89 12.27
CA TYR A 59 -9.53 1.47 13.53
C TYR A 59 -10.69 0.69 14.18
N HIS A 60 -10.42 -0.54 14.57
CA HIS A 60 -11.28 -1.32 15.45
C HIS A 60 -10.40 -2.22 16.34
N ASP A 61 -10.80 -2.42 17.58
CA ASP A 61 -10.06 -3.13 18.62
C ASP A 61 -10.69 -4.46 19.06
N SER A 62 -11.91 -4.71 18.59
CA SER A 62 -12.67 -5.90 18.95
C SER A 62 -13.71 -6.24 17.86
N TRP A 63 -14.19 -7.48 17.86
CA TRP A 63 -15.29 -7.90 16.98
C TRP A 63 -16.58 -7.12 17.18
N PRO A 64 -17.06 -6.86 18.42
CA PRO A 64 -18.23 -6.01 18.63
C PRO A 64 -18.05 -4.60 18.07
N SER A 65 -16.88 -3.98 18.28
CA SER A 65 -16.53 -2.68 17.72
C SER A 65 -16.59 -2.69 16.19
N PHE A 66 -15.97 -3.69 15.56
CA PHE A 66 -15.99 -3.86 14.10
C PHE A 66 -17.41 -3.97 13.55
N VAL A 67 -18.24 -4.87 14.12
CA VAL A 67 -19.62 -5.08 13.68
C VAL A 67 -20.48 -3.84 13.90
N PHE A 68 -20.30 -3.15 15.02
CA PHE A 68 -21.01 -1.91 15.31
C PHE A 68 -20.70 -0.82 14.27
N TRP A 69 -19.41 -0.56 14.04
CA TRP A 69 -18.99 0.47 13.09
C TRP A 69 -19.32 0.12 11.64
N LEU A 70 -19.22 -1.15 11.25
CA LEU A 70 -19.66 -1.61 9.93
C LEU A 70 -21.17 -1.41 9.73
N SER A 71 -21.96 -1.75 10.74
CA SER A 71 -23.41 -1.56 10.70
C SER A 71 -23.77 -0.07 10.60
N LEU A 72 -23.13 0.76 11.40
CA LEU A 72 -23.29 2.21 11.37
C LEU A 72 -22.90 2.80 10.01
N LEU A 73 -21.78 2.34 9.44
CA LEU A 73 -21.32 2.73 8.10
C LEU A 73 -22.39 2.41 7.05
N VAL A 74 -22.90 1.18 7.02
CA VAL A 74 -23.92 0.77 6.04
C VAL A 74 -25.19 1.62 6.17
N VAL A 75 -25.66 1.85 7.39
CA VAL A 75 -26.85 2.69 7.64
C VAL A 75 -26.58 4.14 7.23
N ALA A 76 -25.46 4.72 7.67
CA ALA A 76 -25.12 6.11 7.37
C ALA A 76 -24.95 6.34 5.86
N ARG A 77 -24.25 5.43 5.16
CA ARG A 77 -24.10 5.49 3.71
C ARG A 77 -25.42 5.30 2.98
N GLY A 78 -26.26 4.35 3.41
CA GLY A 78 -27.59 4.17 2.84
C GLY A 78 -28.45 5.44 2.92
N LEU A 79 -28.45 6.11 4.07
CA LEU A 79 -29.13 7.39 4.28
C LEU A 79 -28.51 8.51 3.45
N PHE A 80 -27.20 8.67 3.51
CA PHE A 80 -26.45 9.71 2.79
C PHE A 80 -26.68 9.62 1.27
N HIS A 81 -26.53 8.42 0.69
CA HIS A 81 -26.78 8.21 -0.73
C HIS A 81 -28.24 8.42 -1.13
N THR A 82 -29.18 8.07 -0.26
CA THR A 82 -30.59 8.38 -0.48
C THR A 82 -30.81 9.88 -0.62
N LEU A 83 -30.22 10.67 0.28
CA LEU A 83 -30.30 12.14 0.23
C LEU A 83 -29.63 12.70 -1.02
N LEU A 84 -28.41 12.23 -1.36
CA LEU A 84 -27.70 12.66 -2.56
C LEU A 84 -28.50 12.37 -3.84
N VAL A 85 -29.04 11.16 -3.97
CA VAL A 85 -29.86 10.76 -5.11
C VAL A 85 -31.14 11.57 -5.18
N MET A 86 -31.79 11.84 -4.05
CA MET A 86 -33.01 12.68 -4.00
C MET A 86 -32.75 14.11 -4.43
N LEU A 87 -31.61 14.69 -4.04
CA LEU A 87 -31.22 16.05 -4.40
C LEU A 87 -30.76 16.14 -5.88
N ALA A 88 -30.05 15.10 -6.36
CA ALA A 88 -29.55 15.02 -7.74
C ALA A 88 -30.61 14.57 -8.75
N TRP A 89 -31.82 14.17 -8.32
CA TRP A 89 -32.85 13.63 -9.21
C TRP A 89 -33.33 14.66 -10.22
N PRO A 90 -33.27 14.37 -11.53
CA PRO A 90 -33.72 15.28 -12.59
C PRO A 90 -35.21 15.61 -12.45
N ALA A 91 -35.58 16.88 -12.68
CA ALA A 91 -36.97 17.31 -12.61
C ALA A 91 -37.86 16.69 -13.68
N GLU A 92 -37.24 16.31 -14.82
CA GLU A 92 -37.90 15.75 -15.99
C GLU A 92 -38.29 14.27 -15.82
N VAL A 93 -37.74 13.59 -14.80
CA VAL A 93 -37.99 12.17 -14.56
C VAL A 93 -38.88 11.99 -13.33
N PRO A 94 -39.98 11.23 -13.40
CA PRO A 94 -40.79 10.94 -12.22
C PRO A 94 -39.95 10.30 -11.11
N ARG A 95 -40.00 10.88 -9.92
CA ARG A 95 -39.24 10.39 -8.78
C ARG A 95 -40.04 9.32 -8.02
N PRO A 96 -39.43 8.16 -7.73
CA PRO A 96 -40.05 7.14 -6.90
C PRO A 96 -40.21 7.63 -5.45
N PRO A 97 -41.06 6.96 -4.65
CA PRO A 97 -41.21 7.30 -3.23
C PRO A 97 -39.89 7.24 -2.46
N ALA A 98 -39.70 8.18 -1.52
CA ALA A 98 -38.46 8.24 -0.72
C ALA A 98 -38.19 6.92 0.03
N ARG A 99 -39.23 6.23 0.52
CA ARG A 99 -39.11 4.91 1.17
C ARG A 99 -38.51 3.83 0.25
N TRP A 100 -38.81 3.90 -1.05
CA TRP A 100 -38.25 2.97 -2.02
C TRP A 100 -36.77 3.27 -2.26
N LEU A 101 -36.40 4.55 -2.43
CA LEU A 101 -35.01 4.97 -2.56
C LEU A 101 -34.20 4.58 -1.31
N LEU A 102 -34.75 4.79 -0.12
CA LEU A 102 -34.10 4.43 1.14
C LEU A 102 -33.83 2.92 1.24
N LYS A 103 -34.86 2.08 1.04
CA LYS A 103 -34.69 0.62 1.07
C LYS A 103 -33.66 0.16 0.06
N ARG A 104 -33.71 0.75 -1.15
CA ARG A 104 -32.79 0.43 -2.22
C ARG A 104 -31.35 0.83 -1.88
N ASN A 105 -31.12 2.07 -1.48
CA ASN A 105 -29.78 2.56 -1.19
C ASN A 105 -29.20 1.94 0.09
N ALA A 106 -30.02 1.59 1.07
CA ALA A 106 -29.57 0.82 2.23
C ALA A 106 -29.12 -0.60 1.84
N GLY A 107 -29.90 -1.30 1.01
CA GLY A 107 -29.51 -2.60 0.49
C GLY A 107 -28.25 -2.54 -0.41
N LEU A 108 -28.14 -1.46 -1.21
CA LEU A 108 -26.95 -1.24 -2.02
C LEU A 108 -25.72 -0.87 -1.19
N ALA A 109 -25.87 -0.09 -0.10
CA ALA A 109 -24.76 0.21 0.80
C ALA A 109 -24.16 -1.07 1.39
N ALA A 110 -25.02 -2.00 1.85
CA ALA A 110 -24.56 -3.32 2.30
C ALA A 110 -23.89 -4.12 1.19
N LEU A 111 -24.49 -4.15 -0.01
CA LEU A 111 -23.92 -4.86 -1.17
C LEU A 111 -22.56 -4.28 -1.58
N VAL A 112 -22.45 -2.96 -1.67
CA VAL A 112 -21.21 -2.26 -2.04
C VAL A 112 -20.14 -2.51 -0.98
N ALA A 113 -20.50 -2.47 0.32
CA ALA A 113 -19.57 -2.78 1.40
C ALA A 113 -19.00 -4.20 1.25
N VAL A 114 -19.84 -5.20 0.96
CA VAL A 114 -19.39 -6.60 0.73
C VAL A 114 -18.48 -6.69 -0.49
N PHE A 115 -18.83 -6.05 -1.61
CA PHE A 115 -18.03 -6.11 -2.84
C PHE A 115 -16.69 -5.37 -2.71
N VAL A 116 -16.66 -4.27 -1.97
CA VAL A 116 -15.46 -3.42 -1.82
C VAL A 116 -14.56 -3.91 -0.69
N ALA A 117 -15.12 -4.65 0.28
CA ALA A 117 -14.39 -5.15 1.44
C ALA A 117 -13.08 -5.87 1.10
N PRO A 118 -13.02 -6.81 0.14
CA PRO A 118 -11.76 -7.50 -0.20
C PRO A 118 -10.68 -6.53 -0.67
N TRP A 119 -11.04 -5.50 -1.43
CA TRP A 119 -10.09 -4.52 -1.97
C TRP A 119 -9.59 -3.54 -0.92
N ALA A 120 -10.47 -3.09 -0.03
CA ALA A 120 -10.09 -2.29 1.12
C ALA A 120 -9.17 -3.09 2.06
N LEU A 121 -9.47 -4.36 2.30
CA LEU A 121 -8.64 -5.28 3.08
C LEU A 121 -7.26 -5.47 2.45
N ILE A 122 -7.19 -5.70 1.13
CA ILE A 122 -5.92 -5.82 0.38
C ILE A 122 -5.11 -4.51 0.46
N SER A 123 -5.76 -3.35 0.36
CA SER A 123 -5.09 -2.06 0.53
C SER A 123 -4.48 -1.89 1.92
N VAL A 124 -5.19 -2.33 2.96
CA VAL A 124 -4.67 -2.33 4.35
C VAL A 124 -3.52 -3.32 4.49
N ALA A 125 -3.64 -4.53 3.93
CA ALA A 125 -2.56 -5.51 3.93
C ALA A 125 -1.32 -5.00 3.17
N ALA A 126 -1.52 -4.33 2.02
CA ALA A 126 -0.43 -3.69 1.28
C ALA A 126 0.31 -2.66 2.12
N SER A 127 -0.40 -1.93 2.99
CA SER A 127 0.23 -0.94 3.88
C SER A 127 1.02 -1.56 5.04
N VAL A 128 0.81 -2.84 5.37
CA VAL A 128 1.65 -3.58 6.34
C VAL A 128 3.03 -3.85 5.75
N VAL A 129 3.09 -4.24 4.48
CA VAL A 129 4.34 -4.64 3.80
C VAL A 129 4.86 -3.58 2.84
N ALA A 130 4.19 -2.43 2.69
CA ALA A 130 4.55 -1.33 1.79
C ALA A 130 4.79 -1.77 0.34
N LEU A 131 3.87 -2.56 -0.22
CA LEU A 131 3.92 -3.02 -1.61
C LEU A 131 2.97 -2.22 -2.50
N SER A 132 3.46 -1.14 -3.08
CA SER A 132 2.69 -0.18 -3.90
C SER A 132 2.00 -0.80 -5.10
N TRP A 133 2.57 -1.82 -5.73
CA TRP A 133 1.91 -2.51 -6.84
C TRP A 133 0.65 -3.26 -6.39
N VAL A 134 0.62 -3.79 -5.16
CA VAL A 134 -0.57 -4.42 -4.56
C VAL A 134 -1.65 -3.36 -4.31
N LEU A 135 -1.25 -2.17 -3.83
CA LEU A 135 -2.16 -1.04 -3.71
C LEU A 135 -2.78 -0.67 -5.06
N LEU A 136 -1.96 -0.46 -6.09
CA LEU A 136 -2.44 -0.11 -7.42
C LEU A 136 -3.37 -1.19 -8.00
N ALA A 137 -3.03 -2.47 -7.83
CA ALA A 137 -3.86 -3.59 -8.24
C ALA A 137 -5.22 -3.60 -7.53
N SER A 138 -5.30 -3.17 -6.27
CA SER A 138 -6.57 -3.08 -5.53
C SER A 138 -7.52 -2.02 -6.07
N LEU A 139 -7.04 -1.03 -6.83
CA LEU A 139 -7.87 0.02 -7.43
C LEU A 139 -8.54 -0.39 -8.74
N VAL A 140 -7.95 -1.33 -9.48
CA VAL A 140 -8.50 -1.77 -10.79
C VAL A 140 -9.94 -2.29 -10.67
N PRO A 141 -10.29 -3.16 -9.72
CA PRO A 141 -11.67 -3.61 -9.53
C PRO A 141 -12.65 -2.48 -9.21
N LEU A 142 -12.21 -1.46 -8.47
CA LEU A 142 -13.05 -0.29 -8.17
C LEU A 142 -13.41 0.47 -9.44
N PHE A 143 -12.46 0.65 -10.37
CA PHE A 143 -12.73 1.28 -11.66
C PHE A 143 -13.71 0.49 -12.51
N LEU A 144 -13.51 -0.82 -12.58
CA LEU A 144 -14.37 -1.71 -13.34
C LEU A 144 -15.81 -1.71 -12.81
N LEU A 145 -15.98 -1.72 -11.49
CA LEU A 145 -17.28 -1.82 -10.84
C LEU A 145 -18.00 -0.48 -10.67
N ALA A 146 -17.26 0.62 -10.57
CA ALA A 146 -17.82 1.93 -10.26
C ALA A 146 -19.01 2.33 -11.14
N PRO A 147 -18.97 2.29 -12.48
CA PRO A 147 -20.11 2.69 -13.32
C PRO A 147 -21.33 1.78 -13.15
N PHE A 148 -21.14 0.50 -12.84
CA PHE A 148 -22.23 -0.43 -12.57
C PHE A 148 -22.92 -0.13 -11.23
N LEU A 149 -22.13 0.11 -10.18
CA LEU A 149 -22.63 0.41 -8.83
C LEU A 149 -23.31 1.78 -8.79
N GLN A 150 -22.78 2.76 -9.50
CA GLN A 150 -23.41 4.08 -9.62
C GLN A 150 -24.78 3.99 -10.30
N ARG A 151 -24.90 3.20 -11.36
CA ARG A 151 -26.18 2.92 -12.00
C ARG A 151 -27.16 2.22 -11.06
N ALA A 152 -26.65 1.37 -10.18
CA ALA A 152 -27.45 0.64 -9.22
C ALA A 152 -28.23 1.55 -8.27
N ALA A 153 -27.75 2.74 -7.96
CA ALA A 153 -28.46 3.68 -7.06
C ALA A 153 -29.84 4.11 -7.59
N VAL A 154 -30.02 4.13 -8.92
CA VAL A 154 -31.19 4.78 -9.54
C VAL A 154 -31.97 3.90 -10.53
N VAL A 155 -31.32 2.88 -11.15
CA VAL A 155 -31.94 2.05 -12.20
C VAL A 155 -32.36 0.68 -11.66
N GLY A 156 -33.60 0.27 -11.85
CA GLY A 156 -34.13 -1.03 -11.41
C GLY A 156 -33.30 -2.23 -11.87
N PRO A 157 -33.22 -2.52 -13.18
CA PRO A 157 -32.49 -3.66 -13.74
C PRO A 157 -30.99 -3.34 -13.94
N TRP A 158 -30.33 -2.73 -12.97
CA TRP A 158 -28.96 -2.24 -13.04
C TRP A 158 -27.90 -3.33 -13.34
N TRP A 159 -28.20 -4.59 -13.00
CA TRP A 159 -27.29 -5.71 -13.26
C TRP A 159 -27.25 -6.16 -14.73
N ARG A 160 -28.19 -5.66 -15.58
CA ARG A 160 -28.28 -5.99 -16.99
C ARG A 160 -27.70 -4.89 -17.87
N GLY A 161 -27.03 -5.29 -18.94
CA GLY A 161 -26.46 -4.39 -19.93
C GLY A 161 -25.25 -3.59 -19.43
N LEU A 162 -24.49 -3.07 -20.37
CA LEU A 162 -23.30 -2.26 -20.07
C LEU A 162 -23.70 -0.83 -19.66
N PRO A 163 -22.96 -0.18 -18.77
CA PRO A 163 -23.09 1.25 -18.53
C PRO A 163 -22.82 2.06 -19.81
N SER A 164 -23.43 3.23 -19.93
CA SER A 164 -23.11 4.14 -21.03
C SER A 164 -21.67 4.66 -20.92
N ILE A 165 -21.06 4.98 -22.05
CA ILE A 165 -19.69 5.53 -22.09
C ILE A 165 -19.60 6.82 -21.26
N SER A 166 -20.66 7.65 -21.31
CA SER A 166 -20.71 8.87 -20.50
C SER A 166 -20.69 8.57 -18.99
N LEU A 167 -21.37 7.50 -18.54
CA LEU A 167 -21.36 7.10 -17.14
C LEU A 167 -19.99 6.59 -16.72
N VAL A 168 -19.32 5.81 -17.57
CA VAL A 168 -17.92 5.39 -17.36
C VAL A 168 -17.02 6.62 -17.25
N GLY A 169 -17.18 7.60 -18.17
CA GLY A 169 -16.43 8.86 -18.14
C GLY A 169 -16.60 9.64 -16.83
N TRP A 170 -17.83 9.79 -16.32
CA TRP A 170 -18.07 10.47 -15.04
C TRP A 170 -17.45 9.70 -13.87
N SER A 171 -17.49 8.39 -13.89
CA SER A 171 -16.88 7.52 -12.90
C SER A 171 -15.35 7.68 -12.86
N MET A 172 -14.71 7.68 -14.03
CA MET A 172 -13.28 7.91 -14.16
C MET A 172 -12.88 9.33 -13.75
N LEU A 173 -13.67 10.34 -14.14
CA LEU A 173 -13.42 11.72 -13.73
C LEU A 173 -13.49 11.88 -12.21
N ASN A 174 -14.43 11.21 -11.56
CA ASN A 174 -14.50 11.22 -10.10
C ASN A 174 -13.21 10.68 -9.48
N PHE A 175 -12.70 9.55 -9.97
CA PHE A 175 -11.42 9.01 -9.50
C PHE A 175 -10.26 10.00 -9.67
N VAL A 176 -10.16 10.65 -10.84
CA VAL A 176 -9.11 11.65 -11.10
C VAL A 176 -9.24 12.83 -10.14
N VAL A 177 -10.47 13.36 -9.94
CA VAL A 177 -10.72 14.47 -8.99
C VAL A 177 -10.29 14.10 -7.57
N LEU A 178 -10.65 12.90 -7.10
CA LEU A 178 -10.27 12.42 -5.77
C LEU A 178 -8.75 12.28 -5.63
N THR A 179 -8.09 11.74 -6.65
CA THR A 179 -6.65 11.57 -6.66
C THR A 179 -5.92 12.91 -6.60
N VAL A 180 -6.33 13.86 -7.45
CA VAL A 180 -5.73 15.21 -7.49
C VAL A 180 -6.01 15.97 -6.18
N ALA A 181 -7.25 15.94 -5.70
CA ALA A 181 -7.61 16.60 -4.45
C ALA A 181 -6.86 16.01 -3.24
N GLY A 182 -6.72 14.69 -3.18
CA GLY A 182 -5.95 14.02 -2.13
C GLY A 182 -4.45 14.39 -2.19
N ALA A 183 -3.88 14.43 -3.40
CA ALA A 183 -2.51 14.88 -3.62
C ALA A 183 -2.30 16.34 -3.18
N LEU A 184 -3.26 17.22 -3.44
CA LEU A 184 -3.24 18.61 -2.99
C LEU A 184 -3.38 18.74 -1.47
N CYS A 185 -4.32 18.01 -0.84
CA CYS A 185 -4.46 17.98 0.62
C CYS A 185 -3.19 17.51 1.32
N TRP A 186 -2.46 16.61 0.68
CA TRP A 186 -1.19 16.12 1.20
C TRP A 186 -0.05 17.13 1.02
N SER A 187 0.01 17.81 -0.12
CA SER A 187 1.10 18.69 -0.52
C SER A 187 1.06 20.07 0.12
N LEU A 188 -0.13 20.54 0.46
CA LEU A 188 -0.33 21.88 1.01
C LEU A 188 -0.17 21.91 2.54
N PRO A 189 0.27 23.06 3.10
CA PRO A 189 0.39 23.19 4.55
C PRO A 189 -0.94 23.01 5.28
N GLY A 190 -0.96 22.24 6.35
CA GLY A 190 -2.01 22.02 7.33
C GLY A 190 -3.43 22.42 6.94
N TRP A 191 -3.83 23.62 7.34
CA TRP A 191 -5.19 24.14 7.16
C TRP A 191 -5.63 24.36 5.71
N TRP A 192 -4.71 24.46 4.75
CA TRP A 192 -5.08 24.55 3.34
C TRP A 192 -5.73 23.27 2.78
N SER A 193 -5.57 22.13 3.45
CA SER A 193 -6.29 20.91 3.10
C SER A 193 -7.81 21.04 3.29
N VAL A 194 -8.28 21.92 4.19
CA VAL A 194 -9.71 22.15 4.47
C VAL A 194 -10.45 22.75 3.26
N PRO A 195 -10.04 23.91 2.71
CA PRO A 195 -10.68 24.44 1.51
C PRO A 195 -10.53 23.52 0.29
N VAL A 196 -9.42 22.79 0.14
CA VAL A 196 -9.25 21.81 -0.94
C VAL A 196 -10.28 20.68 -0.81
N ALA A 197 -10.46 20.12 0.38
CA ALA A 197 -11.46 19.09 0.64
C ALA A 197 -12.90 19.61 0.42
N ALA A 198 -13.19 20.85 0.81
CA ALA A 198 -14.48 21.49 0.56
C ALA A 198 -14.78 21.63 -0.94
N VAL A 199 -13.81 22.13 -1.72
CA VAL A 199 -13.93 22.26 -3.19
C VAL A 199 -14.08 20.88 -3.84
N ALA A 200 -13.30 19.88 -3.42
CA ALA A 200 -13.45 18.51 -3.90
C ALA A 200 -14.86 17.97 -3.61
N GLY A 201 -15.42 18.25 -2.44
CA GLY A 201 -16.79 17.91 -2.10
C GLY A 201 -17.83 18.56 -3.02
N VAL A 202 -17.66 19.85 -3.34
CA VAL A 202 -18.52 20.56 -4.31
C VAL A 202 -18.42 19.90 -5.69
N VAL A 203 -17.22 19.61 -6.17
CA VAL A 203 -17.02 18.93 -7.45
C VAL A 203 -17.66 17.54 -7.44
N ASN A 204 -17.51 16.78 -6.35
CA ASN A 204 -18.19 15.48 -6.19
C ASN A 204 -19.72 15.63 -6.25
N GLY A 205 -20.30 16.69 -5.66
CA GLY A 205 -21.73 16.98 -5.79
C GLY A 205 -22.17 17.22 -7.23
N LEU A 206 -21.38 17.94 -8.03
CA LEU A 206 -21.63 18.10 -9.45
C LEU A 206 -21.53 16.77 -10.22
N LEU A 207 -20.55 15.95 -9.87
CA LEU A 207 -20.39 14.61 -10.47
C LEU A 207 -21.55 13.68 -10.09
N TRP A 208 -22.03 13.73 -8.83
CA TRP A 208 -23.25 13.03 -8.41
C TRP A 208 -24.45 13.43 -9.27
N ASN A 209 -24.66 14.74 -9.48
CA ASN A 209 -25.74 15.23 -10.33
C ASN A 209 -25.63 14.69 -11.76
N ARG A 210 -24.44 14.76 -12.37
CA ARG A 210 -24.19 14.26 -13.72
C ARG A 210 -24.36 12.74 -13.81
N THR A 211 -23.88 12.00 -12.85
CA THR A 211 -23.96 10.53 -12.77
C THR A 211 -25.43 10.08 -12.68
N VAL A 212 -26.21 10.64 -11.75
CA VAL A 212 -27.63 10.32 -11.56
C VAL A 212 -28.42 10.66 -12.83
N ARG A 213 -28.20 11.86 -13.39
CA ARG A 213 -28.86 12.31 -14.61
C ARG A 213 -28.53 11.40 -15.82
N THR A 214 -27.25 11.06 -16.01
CA THR A 214 -26.82 10.18 -17.10
C THR A 214 -27.42 8.79 -16.95
N ALA A 215 -27.43 8.22 -15.74
CA ALA A 215 -27.98 6.89 -15.50
C ALA A 215 -29.50 6.79 -15.76
N LEU A 216 -30.24 7.88 -15.53
CA LEU A 216 -31.69 7.93 -15.71
C LEU A 216 -32.13 8.30 -17.13
N ILE A 217 -31.44 9.25 -17.77
CA ILE A 217 -31.84 9.79 -19.08
C ILE A 217 -31.23 9.00 -20.24
N ASN A 218 -29.98 8.53 -20.07
CA ASN A 218 -29.27 7.75 -21.08
C ASN A 218 -28.99 6.32 -20.58
N PRO A 219 -30.04 5.50 -20.38
CA PRO A 219 -29.83 4.11 -20.01
C PRO A 219 -29.09 3.39 -21.15
N SER A 220 -28.15 2.53 -20.82
CA SER A 220 -27.46 1.73 -21.83
C SER A 220 -28.45 0.88 -22.62
N THR A 221 -28.38 0.96 -23.95
CA THR A 221 -29.18 0.15 -24.85
C THR A 221 -28.45 -1.11 -25.35
N ARG A 222 -27.14 -1.20 -25.08
CA ARG A 222 -26.34 -2.33 -25.54
C ARG A 222 -26.37 -3.49 -24.52
N TRP A 223 -26.59 -4.70 -25.03
CA TRP A 223 -26.52 -5.95 -24.27
C TRP A 223 -27.53 -6.03 -23.11
N VAL A 224 -28.70 -5.44 -23.26
CA VAL A 224 -29.77 -5.33 -22.22
C VAL A 224 -30.16 -6.68 -21.62
N ARG A 225 -29.97 -7.78 -22.35
CA ARG A 225 -30.31 -9.13 -21.90
C ARG A 225 -29.19 -9.80 -21.11
N VAL A 226 -27.94 -9.31 -21.19
CA VAL A 226 -26.76 -9.91 -20.54
C VAL A 226 -26.66 -9.42 -19.10
N PRO A 227 -26.41 -10.29 -18.11
CA PRO A 227 -26.14 -9.91 -16.71
C PRO A 227 -24.71 -9.35 -16.58
N ALA A 228 -24.46 -8.16 -17.12
CA ALA A 228 -23.12 -7.58 -17.26
C ALA A 228 -22.47 -7.26 -15.92
N THR A 229 -23.24 -6.85 -14.90
CA THR A 229 -22.66 -6.55 -13.58
C THR A 229 -22.10 -7.78 -12.85
N PRO A 230 -22.81 -8.94 -12.78
CA PRO A 230 -22.20 -10.15 -12.23
C PRO A 230 -20.93 -10.57 -12.98
N VAL A 231 -20.91 -10.46 -14.30
CA VAL A 231 -19.71 -10.75 -15.09
C VAL A 231 -18.57 -9.78 -14.72
N ALA A 232 -18.84 -8.48 -14.65
CA ALA A 232 -17.85 -7.48 -14.21
C ALA A 232 -17.35 -7.75 -12.78
N ALA A 233 -18.23 -8.18 -11.87
CA ALA A 233 -17.86 -8.54 -10.50
C ALA A 233 -16.94 -9.77 -10.45
N VAL A 234 -17.23 -10.81 -11.25
CA VAL A 234 -16.37 -12.00 -11.34
C VAL A 234 -15.01 -11.63 -11.94
N LEU A 235 -14.99 -10.81 -13.01
CA LEU A 235 -13.74 -10.32 -13.60
C LEU A 235 -12.93 -9.50 -12.59
N ALA A 236 -13.60 -8.61 -11.84
CA ALA A 236 -12.96 -7.83 -10.79
C ALA A 236 -12.31 -8.72 -9.70
N LEU A 237 -13.01 -9.77 -9.27
CA LEU A 237 -12.48 -10.75 -8.31
C LEU A 237 -11.33 -11.60 -8.88
N ALA A 238 -11.34 -11.84 -10.19
CA ALA A 238 -10.29 -12.60 -10.86
C ALA A 238 -8.98 -11.81 -11.06
N VAL A 239 -9.05 -10.48 -11.16
CA VAL A 239 -7.87 -9.62 -11.43
C VAL A 239 -6.69 -9.90 -10.50
N PRO A 240 -6.83 -9.93 -9.16
CA PRO A 240 -5.70 -10.19 -8.29
C PRO A 240 -5.15 -11.62 -8.40
N LEU A 241 -5.95 -12.57 -8.84
CA LEU A 241 -5.52 -13.95 -9.07
C LEU A 241 -4.72 -14.10 -10.37
N LEU A 242 -4.94 -13.18 -11.33
CA LEU A 242 -4.28 -13.19 -12.63
C LEU A 242 -2.97 -12.39 -12.64
N ILE A 243 -2.78 -11.44 -11.72
CA ILE A 243 -1.59 -10.59 -11.69
C ILE A 243 -0.30 -11.41 -11.47
N PRO A 244 -0.18 -12.31 -10.47
CA PRO A 244 1.05 -13.09 -10.28
C PRO A 244 1.45 -13.89 -11.52
N PRO A 245 0.59 -14.75 -12.10
CA PRO A 245 0.97 -15.52 -13.28
C PRO A 245 1.24 -14.64 -14.52
N MET A 246 0.63 -13.44 -14.62
CA MET A 246 0.94 -12.50 -15.70
C MET A 246 2.33 -11.88 -15.54
N VAL A 247 2.74 -11.56 -14.32
CA VAL A 247 4.09 -11.06 -14.03
C VAL A 247 5.13 -12.15 -14.30
N ASP A 248 4.85 -13.40 -13.90
CA ASP A 248 5.72 -14.55 -14.14
C ASP A 248 5.84 -14.91 -15.63
N ALA A 249 4.82 -14.61 -16.44
CA ALA A 249 4.81 -14.85 -17.87
C ALA A 249 5.59 -13.80 -18.69
N VAL A 250 5.96 -12.66 -18.07
CA VAL A 250 6.75 -11.64 -18.77
C VAL A 250 8.17 -12.17 -19.00
N PRO A 251 8.69 -12.15 -20.24
CA PRO A 251 10.02 -12.69 -20.56
C PRO A 251 11.17 -11.88 -19.96
N ASP A 252 10.90 -10.64 -19.56
CA ASP A 252 11.91 -9.75 -18.99
C ASP A 252 12.32 -10.21 -17.59
N LYS A 253 13.54 -10.73 -17.49
CA LYS A 253 14.13 -11.18 -16.22
C LYS A 253 14.21 -10.08 -15.16
N SER A 254 14.23 -8.81 -15.59
CA SER A 254 14.23 -7.65 -14.68
C SER A 254 12.90 -7.48 -13.89
N LEU A 255 11.84 -8.15 -14.29
CA LEU A 255 10.55 -8.20 -13.59
C LEU A 255 10.41 -9.41 -12.67
N ARG A 256 11.30 -10.39 -12.80
CA ARG A 256 11.34 -11.53 -11.89
C ARG A 256 12.22 -11.19 -10.70
N ALA A 257 11.78 -11.55 -9.51
CA ALA A 257 12.61 -11.57 -8.32
C ALA A 257 13.65 -12.71 -8.42
N GLU A 258 14.45 -12.72 -9.49
CA GLU A 258 15.59 -13.63 -9.57
C GLU A 258 16.61 -13.21 -8.53
N ALA A 259 17.18 -14.18 -7.89
CA ALA A 259 18.21 -14.00 -6.91
C ALA A 259 19.35 -13.16 -7.47
N VAL A 260 19.59 -12.03 -6.84
CA VAL A 260 20.64 -11.10 -7.19
C VAL A 260 21.98 -11.81 -7.16
N VAL A 261 22.64 -11.87 -8.29
CA VAL A 261 24.01 -12.35 -8.43
C VAL A 261 24.81 -11.18 -8.99
N LEU A 262 25.89 -10.80 -8.32
CA LEU A 262 26.92 -10.02 -8.97
C LEU A 262 27.61 -10.98 -9.96
N ASP A 263 27.22 -10.92 -11.23
CA ASP A 263 27.67 -11.86 -12.26
C ASP A 263 29.14 -11.62 -12.70
N HIS A 264 29.76 -10.56 -12.16
CA HIS A 264 31.12 -10.16 -12.48
C HIS A 264 32.00 -10.12 -11.22
N PRO A 265 33.32 -10.39 -11.36
CA PRO A 265 34.24 -10.15 -10.25
C PRO A 265 34.18 -8.69 -9.80
N LEU A 266 34.26 -8.48 -8.49
CA LEU A 266 34.34 -7.13 -7.92
C LEU A 266 35.61 -6.42 -8.45
N PRO A 267 35.52 -5.13 -8.79
CA PRO A 267 36.67 -4.31 -9.11
C PRO A 267 37.75 -4.40 -8.02
N PRO A 268 39.04 -4.30 -8.37
CA PRO A 268 40.14 -4.44 -7.40
C PRO A 268 40.18 -3.30 -6.36
N ASP A 269 39.60 -2.16 -6.67
CA ASP A 269 39.48 -0.99 -5.83
C ASP A 269 38.35 -1.09 -4.78
N VAL A 270 37.46 -2.09 -4.88
CA VAL A 270 36.48 -2.39 -3.84
C VAL A 270 37.17 -3.13 -2.69
N PRO A 271 37.30 -2.49 -1.50
CA PRO A 271 38.04 -3.07 -0.39
C PRO A 271 37.27 -4.13 0.38
N GLN A 272 35.93 -4.17 0.26
CA GLN A 272 35.05 -5.02 1.03
C GLN A 272 34.99 -6.45 0.47
N ALA A 273 34.63 -7.39 1.36
CA ALA A 273 33.92 -8.59 0.98
C ALA A 273 32.41 -8.34 1.08
N VAL A 274 31.62 -8.99 0.25
CA VAL A 274 30.21 -8.66 0.03
C VAL A 274 29.32 -9.82 0.43
N ILE A 275 28.26 -9.56 1.17
CA ILE A 275 27.15 -10.51 1.38
C ILE A 275 25.90 -9.95 0.69
N VAL A 276 25.34 -10.74 -0.24
CA VAL A 276 24.12 -10.40 -0.97
C VAL A 276 22.93 -11.13 -0.35
N LEU A 277 21.96 -10.36 0.15
CA LEU A 277 20.74 -10.86 0.77
C LEU A 277 19.58 -10.67 -0.22
N ALA A 278 19.02 -11.75 -0.71
CA ALA A 278 17.86 -11.72 -1.60
C ALA A 278 16.55 -11.51 -0.82
N GLY A 279 15.48 -11.15 -1.54
CA GLY A 279 14.18 -10.86 -0.97
C GLY A 279 13.33 -12.10 -0.68
N TYR A 280 12.12 -11.84 -0.16
CA TYR A 280 11.09 -12.81 0.17
C TYR A 280 10.70 -13.66 -1.06
N GLY A 281 10.56 -14.97 -0.85
CA GLY A 281 10.23 -15.91 -1.91
C GLY A 281 11.36 -16.24 -2.87
N SER A 282 12.58 -15.75 -2.63
CA SER A 282 13.77 -16.10 -3.43
C SER A 282 14.24 -17.52 -3.16
N SER A 283 15.16 -18.01 -4.00
CA SER A 283 15.82 -19.31 -3.85
C SER A 283 17.31 -19.21 -4.17
N TYR A 284 18.07 -20.19 -3.69
CA TYR A 284 19.49 -20.31 -3.95
C TYR A 284 19.86 -21.79 -4.11
N GLY A 285 20.42 -22.13 -5.24
CA GLY A 285 20.82 -23.52 -5.58
C GLY A 285 22.18 -23.95 -5.02
N GLY A 286 22.97 -23.03 -4.47
CA GLY A 286 24.32 -23.32 -3.97
C GLY A 286 25.42 -22.97 -4.99
N GLU A 287 25.09 -22.21 -6.04
CA GLU A 287 26.08 -21.78 -7.04
C GLU A 287 27.15 -20.90 -6.37
N GLN A 288 28.40 -21.18 -6.68
CA GLN A 288 29.52 -20.39 -6.16
C GLN A 288 29.62 -19.08 -6.96
N PRO A 289 29.70 -17.92 -6.31
CA PRO A 289 30.01 -16.67 -6.98
C PRO A 289 31.35 -16.73 -7.72
N LEU A 290 31.47 -15.94 -8.79
CA LEU A 290 32.73 -15.86 -9.58
C LEU A 290 33.89 -15.24 -8.78
N ASP A 291 33.56 -14.39 -7.79
CA ASP A 291 34.52 -13.75 -6.90
C ASP A 291 34.43 -14.34 -5.49
N ASN A 292 35.57 -14.79 -4.96
CA ASN A 292 35.64 -15.35 -3.61
C ASN A 292 35.38 -14.34 -2.47
N ARG A 293 35.34 -13.04 -2.81
CA ARG A 293 34.93 -11.97 -1.88
C ARG A 293 33.41 -11.83 -1.78
N VAL A 294 32.64 -12.45 -2.68
CA VAL A 294 31.18 -12.39 -2.70
C VAL A 294 30.58 -13.66 -2.12
N GLU A 295 29.61 -13.52 -1.25
CA GLU A 295 28.79 -14.64 -0.76
C GLU A 295 27.30 -14.28 -0.87
N ARG A 296 26.46 -15.29 -1.09
CA ARG A 296 25.02 -15.15 -0.91
C ARG A 296 24.63 -15.47 0.52
N PHE A 297 23.77 -14.64 1.08
CA PHE A 297 23.15 -14.95 2.35
C PHE A 297 22.24 -16.18 2.22
N SER A 298 22.32 -17.08 3.20
CA SER A 298 21.45 -18.23 3.24
C SER A 298 20.48 -18.18 4.40
N TYR A 299 19.18 -18.19 4.10
CA TYR A 299 18.10 -18.33 5.08
C TYR A 299 18.09 -19.69 5.81
N ARG A 300 18.96 -20.61 5.41
CA ARG A 300 19.22 -21.89 6.12
C ARG A 300 20.54 -21.91 6.88
N GLY A 301 21.30 -20.80 6.80
CA GLY A 301 22.58 -20.66 7.47
C GLY A 301 23.74 -21.33 6.74
N LEU A 302 24.75 -21.70 7.48
CA LEU A 302 26.00 -22.28 6.98
C LEU A 302 26.07 -23.79 7.24
N SER A 303 26.72 -24.49 6.33
CA SER A 303 27.12 -25.88 6.50
C SER A 303 28.29 -26.00 7.51
N ARG A 304 28.73 -27.22 7.81
CA ARG A 304 29.84 -27.47 8.73
C ARG A 304 31.18 -26.90 8.27
N ASP A 305 31.40 -26.82 6.97
CA ASP A 305 32.59 -26.22 6.33
C ASP A 305 32.48 -24.69 6.19
N GLY A 306 31.34 -24.11 6.58
CA GLY A 306 31.11 -22.68 6.54
C GLY A 306 30.61 -22.15 5.20
N THR A 307 30.18 -23.02 4.27
CA THR A 307 29.55 -22.59 3.01
C THR A 307 28.06 -22.29 3.21
N PRO A 308 27.50 -21.26 2.55
CA PRO A 308 26.07 -21.00 2.59
C PRO A 308 25.26 -22.18 2.05
N LEU A 309 24.26 -22.61 2.81
CA LEU A 309 23.38 -23.72 2.42
C LEU A 309 22.40 -23.30 1.32
N PRO A 310 22.13 -24.16 0.33
CA PRO A 310 21.02 -23.94 -0.60
C PRO A 310 19.70 -23.77 0.12
N TYR A 311 18.80 -22.89 -0.38
CA TYR A 311 17.49 -22.67 0.20
C TYR A 311 16.41 -22.50 -0.86
N ARG A 312 15.17 -22.73 -0.47
CA ARG A 312 13.96 -22.62 -1.29
C ARG A 312 13.10 -21.43 -0.84
N PRO A 313 12.11 -20.99 -1.62
CA PRO A 313 11.25 -19.87 -1.26
C PRO A 313 10.61 -19.92 0.14
N HIS A 314 10.24 -21.11 0.63
CA HIS A 314 9.67 -21.26 1.97
C HIS A 314 10.68 -21.02 3.11
N ASP A 315 11.97 -21.13 2.84
CA ASP A 315 13.00 -20.90 3.86
C ASP A 315 13.14 -19.39 4.17
N THR A 316 12.66 -18.50 3.30
CA THR A 316 12.65 -17.04 3.52
C THR A 316 11.53 -16.56 4.44
N THR A 317 10.63 -17.44 4.87
CA THR A 317 9.48 -17.05 5.70
C THR A 317 9.79 -16.98 7.20
N ILE A 318 11.03 -17.23 7.60
CA ILE A 318 11.49 -17.18 9.00
C ILE A 318 11.44 -15.74 9.55
N SER A 319 11.50 -15.59 10.87
CA SER A 319 11.47 -14.26 11.47
C SER A 319 12.70 -13.43 11.10
N VAL A 320 12.53 -12.09 11.10
CA VAL A 320 13.68 -11.19 10.90
C VAL A 320 14.75 -11.43 11.95
N ALA A 321 14.36 -11.73 13.20
CA ALA A 321 15.30 -12.01 14.28
C ALA A 321 16.13 -13.28 14.03
N ASP A 322 15.52 -14.34 13.51
CA ASP A 322 16.24 -15.57 13.14
C ASP A 322 17.20 -15.28 11.96
N SER A 323 16.74 -14.57 10.94
CA SER A 323 17.55 -14.16 9.79
C SER A 323 18.75 -13.30 10.22
N VAL A 324 18.57 -12.39 11.18
CA VAL A 324 19.66 -11.59 11.79
C VAL A 324 20.68 -12.48 12.49
N GLY A 325 20.24 -13.52 13.19
CA GLY A 325 21.15 -14.51 13.83
C GLY A 325 22.00 -15.28 12.80
N LEU A 326 21.37 -15.70 11.68
CA LEU A 326 22.08 -16.37 10.60
C LEU A 326 23.06 -15.42 9.89
N LEU A 327 22.65 -14.17 9.66
CA LEU A 327 23.51 -13.15 9.04
C LEU A 327 24.74 -12.84 9.92
N ASP A 328 24.55 -12.73 11.23
CA ASP A 328 25.65 -12.50 12.16
C ASP A 328 26.74 -13.60 12.10
N ALA A 329 26.32 -14.86 12.02
CA ALA A 329 27.25 -15.98 11.83
C ALA A 329 28.00 -15.89 10.50
N GLN A 330 27.30 -15.54 9.42
CA GLN A 330 27.90 -15.44 8.08
C GLN A 330 28.86 -14.24 7.97
N VAL A 331 28.50 -13.07 8.52
CA VAL A 331 29.37 -11.88 8.57
C VAL A 331 30.67 -12.20 9.29
N ARG A 332 30.61 -12.80 10.48
CA ARG A 332 31.81 -13.19 11.24
C ARG A 332 32.69 -14.16 10.44
N ARG A 333 32.08 -15.17 9.83
CA ARG A 333 32.79 -16.19 9.05
C ARG A 333 33.47 -15.59 7.82
N LEU A 334 32.78 -14.76 7.04
CA LEU A 334 33.33 -14.13 5.84
C LEU A 334 34.47 -13.16 6.21
N HIS A 335 34.28 -12.36 7.27
CA HIS A 335 35.31 -11.47 7.76
C HIS A 335 36.58 -12.25 8.22
N GLN A 336 36.43 -13.33 8.99
CA GLN A 336 37.54 -14.18 9.40
C GLN A 336 38.29 -14.80 8.22
N ARG A 337 37.56 -15.23 7.18
CA ARG A 337 38.14 -15.85 5.98
C ARG A 337 38.93 -14.84 5.12
N THR A 338 38.40 -13.63 4.97
CA THR A 338 38.93 -12.63 4.02
C THR A 338 39.83 -11.58 4.66
N GLY A 339 39.70 -11.35 5.97
CA GLY A 339 40.33 -10.23 6.66
C GLY A 339 39.81 -8.84 6.26
N ARG A 340 38.74 -8.77 5.43
CA ARG A 340 38.20 -7.56 4.82
C ARG A 340 37.00 -7.03 5.60
N PRO A 341 36.74 -5.71 5.56
CA PRO A 341 35.44 -5.20 5.97
C PRO A 341 34.34 -5.77 5.08
N ILE A 342 33.11 -5.80 5.61
CA ILE A 342 31.96 -6.42 4.94
C ILE A 342 31.01 -5.34 4.45
N ALA A 343 30.61 -5.45 3.18
CA ALA A 343 29.47 -4.73 2.63
C ALA A 343 28.24 -5.65 2.58
N LEU A 344 27.12 -5.17 3.10
CA LEU A 344 25.82 -5.83 3.00
C LEU A 344 25.02 -5.24 1.84
N ILE A 345 24.54 -6.09 0.95
CA ILE A 345 23.67 -5.71 -0.17
C ILE A 345 22.36 -6.46 0.02
N GLY A 346 21.30 -5.73 0.41
CA GLY A 346 20.01 -6.34 0.70
C GLY A 346 18.92 -5.89 -0.26
N GLU A 347 18.14 -6.83 -0.80
CA GLU A 347 16.97 -6.55 -1.62
C GLU A 347 15.70 -6.90 -0.85
N SER A 348 14.73 -5.97 -0.80
CA SER A 348 13.42 -6.19 -0.19
C SER A 348 13.55 -6.68 1.27
N GLU A 349 13.17 -7.92 1.56
CA GLU A 349 13.39 -8.56 2.88
C GLU A 349 14.86 -8.54 3.28
N GLY A 350 15.77 -8.82 2.36
CA GLY A 350 17.21 -8.79 2.63
C GLY A 350 17.69 -7.42 3.12
N ALA A 351 17.09 -6.32 2.63
CA ALA A 351 17.38 -4.98 3.13
C ALA A 351 16.91 -4.78 4.58
N ILE A 352 15.74 -5.34 4.92
CA ILE A 352 15.20 -5.33 6.29
C ILE A 352 16.11 -6.11 7.23
N VAL A 353 16.50 -7.33 6.85
CA VAL A 353 17.39 -8.19 7.65
C VAL A 353 18.73 -7.50 7.89
N ALA A 354 19.36 -6.97 6.84
CA ALA A 354 20.64 -6.27 6.94
C ALA A 354 20.54 -5.01 7.81
N ARG A 355 19.50 -4.19 7.65
CA ARG A 355 19.31 -2.99 8.47
C ARG A 355 19.00 -3.31 9.92
N THR A 356 18.19 -4.35 10.16
CA THR A 356 17.87 -4.82 11.54
C THR A 356 19.10 -5.40 12.22
N TYR A 357 19.94 -6.13 11.47
CA TYR A 357 21.24 -6.61 11.98
C TYR A 357 22.09 -5.46 12.51
N LEU A 358 22.25 -4.37 11.74
CA LEU A 358 23.01 -3.19 12.15
C LEU A 358 22.41 -2.47 13.37
N GLN A 359 21.11 -2.63 13.62
CA GLN A 359 20.45 -2.04 14.79
C GLN A 359 20.59 -2.90 16.05
N GLN A 360 20.58 -4.21 15.91
CA GLN A 360 20.44 -5.13 17.05
C GLN A 360 21.76 -5.79 17.49
N ARG A 361 22.79 -5.79 16.62
CA ARG A 361 24.05 -6.49 16.87
C ARG A 361 25.25 -5.55 16.83
N ALA A 362 26.29 -5.88 17.60
CA ALA A 362 27.60 -5.31 17.38
C ALA A 362 28.13 -5.77 16.00
N HIS A 363 28.56 -4.81 15.18
CA HIS A 363 28.91 -5.06 13.77
C HIS A 363 30.27 -4.46 13.37
N PRO A 364 31.36 -4.69 14.14
CA PRO A 364 32.65 -4.03 13.90
C PRO A 364 33.27 -4.39 12.53
N ALA A 365 32.83 -5.49 11.93
CA ALA A 365 33.32 -5.93 10.62
C ALA A 365 32.55 -5.29 9.45
N VAL A 366 31.37 -4.70 9.67
CA VAL A 366 30.54 -4.11 8.60
C VAL A 366 30.78 -2.62 8.50
N ASP A 367 31.04 -2.10 7.31
CA ASP A 367 31.26 -0.68 7.03
C ASP A 367 30.28 -0.10 6.00
N THR A 368 29.55 -0.95 5.28
CA THR A 368 28.74 -0.52 4.13
C THR A 368 27.42 -1.29 4.07
N LEU A 369 26.31 -0.57 3.77
CA LEU A 369 24.99 -1.14 3.49
C LEU A 369 24.40 -0.51 2.23
N ALA A 370 24.06 -1.33 1.23
CA ALA A 370 23.27 -0.94 0.08
C ALA A 370 21.91 -1.64 0.13
N MET A 371 20.83 -0.88 0.10
CA MET A 371 19.45 -1.38 0.16
C MET A 371 18.78 -1.22 -1.20
N PHE A 372 18.21 -2.29 -1.72
CA PHE A 372 17.46 -2.32 -2.96
C PHE A 372 15.99 -2.62 -2.68
N SER A 373 15.11 -1.82 -3.26
CA SER A 373 13.67 -1.97 -3.05
C SER A 373 13.28 -2.14 -1.57
N PRO A 374 13.85 -1.38 -0.61
CA PRO A 374 13.48 -1.50 0.79
C PRO A 374 11.97 -1.23 0.96
N LEU A 375 11.34 -1.88 1.94
CA LEU A 375 9.91 -1.72 2.24
C LEU A 375 9.68 -0.42 3.02
N ILE A 376 9.76 0.71 2.34
CA ILE A 376 9.64 2.04 2.93
C ILE A 376 8.23 2.22 3.48
N ASN A 377 8.14 2.71 4.73
CA ASN A 377 6.86 2.99 5.38
C ASN A 377 5.99 1.74 5.63
N ALA A 378 6.60 0.56 5.75
CA ALA A 378 5.93 -0.66 6.19
C ALA A 378 5.34 -0.51 7.61
N GLY A 379 4.44 -1.40 7.99
CA GLY A 379 3.86 -1.44 9.33
C GLY A 379 2.84 -0.33 9.63
N ARG A 380 2.09 0.15 8.64
CA ARG A 380 1.06 1.19 8.85
C ARG A 380 -0.20 0.67 9.53
N ALA A 381 -0.46 -0.61 9.46
CA ALA A 381 -1.58 -1.27 10.10
C ALA A 381 -1.10 -2.39 11.02
N TYR A 382 -1.94 -2.74 11.98
CA TYR A 382 -1.70 -3.82 12.93
C TYR A 382 -2.85 -4.81 12.89
N TYR A 383 -2.58 -6.05 13.23
CA TYR A 383 -3.55 -7.07 13.59
C TYR A 383 -2.91 -8.05 14.56
N PRO A 384 -3.67 -8.56 15.55
CA PRO A 384 -3.13 -9.43 16.59
C PRO A 384 -2.78 -10.83 16.04
N PRO A 385 -1.94 -11.60 16.75
CA PRO A 385 -1.67 -13.00 16.45
C PRO A 385 -2.95 -13.86 16.42
N PRO A 386 -2.96 -15.05 15.77
CA PRO A 386 -4.18 -15.86 15.58
C PRO A 386 -4.90 -16.27 16.86
N ARG A 387 -4.18 -16.32 18.00
CA ARG A 387 -4.73 -16.74 19.31
C ARG A 387 -5.38 -15.60 20.07
N GLU A 388 -5.20 -14.37 19.64
CA GLU A 388 -5.75 -13.21 20.30
C GLU A 388 -7.05 -12.79 19.63
N ASN A 389 -8.11 -12.67 20.43
CA ASN A 389 -9.46 -12.31 19.98
C ASN A 389 -9.79 -10.83 20.19
N HIS A 390 -8.82 -10.01 20.57
CA HIS A 390 -8.95 -8.57 20.82
C HIS A 390 -7.67 -7.85 20.36
N GLY A 391 -7.74 -6.54 20.28
CA GLY A 391 -6.65 -5.69 19.80
C GLY A 391 -6.94 -5.08 18.44
N TRP A 392 -6.22 -4.01 18.13
CA TRP A 392 -6.38 -3.27 16.87
C TRP A 392 -6.31 -4.20 15.67
N GLY A 393 -7.27 -4.05 14.75
CA GLY A 393 -7.29 -4.83 13.51
C GLY A 393 -7.63 -6.32 13.66
N VAL A 394 -8.26 -6.76 14.75
CA VAL A 394 -8.58 -8.18 14.98
C VAL A 394 -9.45 -8.80 13.88
N ALA A 395 -10.48 -8.08 13.40
CA ALA A 395 -11.30 -8.56 12.31
C ALA A 395 -10.54 -8.52 10.96
N THR A 396 -9.64 -7.55 10.78
CA THR A 396 -8.75 -7.46 9.63
C THR A 396 -7.83 -8.67 9.54
N GLY A 397 -7.12 -9.01 10.63
CA GLY A 397 -6.26 -10.20 10.68
C GLY A 397 -7.03 -11.48 10.38
N SER A 398 -8.22 -11.64 10.97
CA SER A 398 -9.07 -12.81 10.73
C SER A 398 -9.53 -12.93 9.27
N GLN A 399 -9.95 -11.82 8.66
CA GLN A 399 -10.36 -11.81 7.25
C GLN A 399 -9.17 -12.03 6.31
N LEU A 400 -7.98 -11.49 6.60
CA LEU A 400 -6.76 -11.79 5.85
C LEU A 400 -6.45 -13.29 5.87
N ARG A 401 -6.53 -13.95 7.02
CA ARG A 401 -6.36 -15.41 7.14
C ARG A 401 -7.31 -16.18 6.25
N ILE A 402 -8.59 -15.77 6.20
CA ILE A 402 -9.59 -16.39 5.33
C ILE A 402 -9.23 -16.15 3.85
N VAL A 403 -8.93 -14.91 3.46
CA VAL A 403 -8.61 -14.57 2.06
C VAL A 403 -7.38 -15.33 1.58
N PHE A 404 -6.29 -15.32 2.35
CA PHE A 404 -5.08 -16.06 2.00
C PHE A 404 -5.30 -17.59 2.02
N GLY A 405 -6.14 -18.09 2.94
CA GLY A 405 -6.57 -19.50 2.95
C GLY A 405 -7.29 -19.89 1.67
N VAL A 406 -8.23 -19.07 1.22
CA VAL A 406 -8.95 -19.28 -0.05
C VAL A 406 -7.99 -19.18 -1.24
N MET A 407 -7.12 -18.17 -1.29
CA MET A 407 -6.15 -18.00 -2.39
C MET A 407 -5.24 -19.24 -2.54
N ARG A 408 -4.80 -19.83 -1.44
CA ARG A 408 -4.00 -21.08 -1.45
C ARG A 408 -4.73 -22.26 -2.09
N LEU A 409 -6.05 -22.37 -1.94
CA LEU A 409 -6.83 -23.41 -2.59
C LEU A 409 -6.81 -23.30 -4.12
N PHE A 410 -6.57 -22.10 -4.65
CA PHE A 410 -6.49 -21.82 -6.09
C PHE A 410 -5.04 -21.67 -6.60
N GLY A 411 -4.04 -22.17 -5.86
CA GLY A 411 -2.63 -22.07 -6.26
C GLY A 411 -2.02 -20.68 -6.07
N GLY A 412 -2.65 -19.84 -5.25
CA GLY A 412 -2.11 -18.53 -4.88
C GLY A 412 -0.86 -18.62 -3.99
N PRO A 413 -0.26 -17.48 -3.62
CA PRO A 413 0.98 -17.45 -2.88
C PRO A 413 0.87 -18.25 -1.58
N HIS A 414 1.91 -19.00 -1.26
CA HIS A 414 2.02 -19.76 -0.01
C HIS A 414 2.15 -18.83 1.21
N ALA A 415 2.49 -17.55 0.97
CA ALA A 415 2.58 -16.51 1.98
C ALA A 415 1.25 -16.33 2.73
N GLY A 416 1.33 -16.17 4.03
CA GLY A 416 0.17 -15.91 4.90
C GLY A 416 0.43 -14.73 5.85
N PRO A 417 -0.64 -14.12 6.39
CA PRO A 417 -0.51 -12.96 7.26
C PRO A 417 0.18 -13.27 8.61
N ASP A 418 0.30 -14.53 8.99
CA ASP A 418 0.91 -14.97 10.25
C ASP A 418 2.29 -15.61 10.07
N GLU A 419 2.86 -15.55 8.88
CA GLU A 419 4.22 -16.01 8.69
C GLU A 419 5.19 -15.21 9.54
N PRO A 420 6.24 -15.85 10.09
CA PRO A 420 7.16 -15.19 11.02
C PRO A 420 7.78 -13.90 10.47
N PHE A 421 8.11 -13.84 9.17
CA PHE A 421 8.60 -12.62 8.54
C PHE A 421 7.55 -11.50 8.58
N ILE A 422 6.31 -11.77 8.14
CA ILE A 422 5.22 -10.77 8.15
C ILE A 422 4.89 -10.34 9.58
N ARG A 423 4.89 -11.29 10.53
CA ARG A 423 4.70 -10.96 11.94
C ARG A 423 5.78 -10.02 12.46
N SER A 424 7.05 -10.22 12.09
CA SER A 424 8.13 -9.30 12.44
C SER A 424 7.85 -7.87 11.97
N LEU A 425 7.31 -7.69 10.75
CA LEU A 425 6.93 -6.37 10.22
C LEU A 425 5.77 -5.73 10.99
N VAL A 426 4.81 -6.54 11.45
CA VAL A 426 3.65 -6.05 12.21
C VAL A 426 4.05 -5.69 13.64
N ASP A 427 4.85 -6.53 14.28
CA ASP A 427 5.21 -6.37 15.69
C ASP A 427 6.25 -5.27 15.89
N ASP A 428 7.25 -5.18 15.02
CA ASP A 428 8.31 -4.15 15.04
C ASP A 428 8.03 -2.96 14.09
N ALA A 429 6.77 -2.76 13.73
CA ALA A 429 6.33 -1.71 12.80
C ALA A 429 6.89 -0.31 13.12
N PRO A 430 6.98 0.15 14.37
CA PRO A 430 7.57 1.45 14.69
C PRO A 430 8.99 1.63 14.19
N PHE A 431 9.83 0.57 14.26
CA PHE A 431 11.18 0.60 13.72
C PHE A 431 11.17 0.76 12.19
N TYR A 432 10.39 -0.05 11.48
CA TYR A 432 10.36 -0.01 10.01
C TYR A 432 9.75 1.28 9.46
N ARG A 433 8.79 1.86 10.15
CA ARG A 433 8.18 3.15 9.77
C ARG A 433 9.10 4.34 9.97
N ASN A 434 9.97 4.30 10.99
CA ASN A 434 10.72 5.47 11.45
C ASN A 434 12.24 5.35 11.24
N GLN A 435 12.82 4.15 11.34
CA GLN A 435 14.27 3.94 11.42
C GLN A 435 14.89 3.23 10.22
N LEU A 436 14.09 2.58 9.36
CA LEU A 436 14.63 1.75 8.28
C LEU A 436 15.63 2.49 7.40
N MET A 437 15.29 3.73 7.03
CA MET A 437 16.06 4.58 6.11
C MET A 437 16.94 5.60 6.86
N CYS A 438 17.23 5.36 8.13
CA CYS A 438 18.05 6.26 8.95
C CYS A 438 19.51 5.82 8.97
N PRO A 439 20.45 6.79 9.00
CA PRO A 439 21.86 6.47 9.04
C PRO A 439 22.22 5.68 10.31
N VAL A 440 23.16 4.76 10.17
CA VAL A 440 23.80 4.04 11.29
C VAL A 440 25.20 4.60 11.45
N PRO A 441 25.59 5.02 12.66
CA PRO A 441 26.94 5.57 12.89
C PRO A 441 28.04 4.60 12.43
N GLY A 442 29.01 5.10 11.67
CA GLY A 442 30.14 4.31 11.17
C GLY A 442 29.82 3.46 9.93
N ILE A 443 28.59 3.48 9.43
CA ILE A 443 28.19 2.70 8.23
C ILE A 443 27.89 3.64 7.07
N ARG A 444 28.51 3.41 5.92
CA ARG A 444 28.12 4.07 4.67
C ARG A 444 26.85 3.40 4.15
N MET A 445 25.81 4.18 3.90
CA MET A 445 24.52 3.66 3.50
C MET A 445 24.00 4.32 2.23
N VAL A 446 23.32 3.53 1.38
CA VAL A 446 22.62 4.00 0.19
C VAL A 446 21.35 3.17 -0.03
N ALA A 447 20.33 3.75 -0.64
CA ALA A 447 19.15 3.02 -1.06
C ALA A 447 18.82 3.26 -2.55
N PHE A 448 18.39 2.19 -3.23
CA PHE A 448 17.89 2.20 -4.59
C PHE A 448 16.41 1.84 -4.56
N ILE A 449 15.56 2.77 -5.02
CA ILE A 449 14.09 2.66 -4.89
C ILE A 449 13.47 2.58 -6.28
N PRO A 450 12.66 1.56 -6.57
CA PRO A 450 11.96 1.48 -7.85
C PRO A 450 10.82 2.51 -7.92
N THR A 451 10.46 2.91 -9.14
CA THR A 451 9.39 3.89 -9.41
C THR A 451 8.08 3.52 -8.72
N THR A 452 7.73 2.24 -8.69
CA THR A 452 6.48 1.79 -8.07
C THR A 452 6.46 2.03 -6.55
N THR A 453 7.58 1.91 -5.86
CA THR A 453 7.67 2.18 -4.42
C THR A 453 7.45 3.67 -4.11
N ALA A 454 7.70 4.57 -5.08
CA ALA A 454 7.41 5.98 -4.92
C ALA A 454 5.94 6.27 -4.59
N ALA A 455 5.00 5.44 -5.04
CA ALA A 455 3.58 5.61 -4.73
C ALA A 455 3.24 5.38 -3.24
N GLU A 456 4.09 4.68 -2.50
CA GLU A 456 3.92 4.45 -1.05
C GLU A 456 4.91 5.23 -0.20
N ALA A 457 6.04 5.64 -0.76
CA ALA A 457 6.96 6.52 -0.06
C ALA A 457 6.26 7.87 0.21
N PRO A 458 6.28 8.36 1.44
CA PRO A 458 5.74 9.69 1.72
C PRO A 458 6.56 10.74 0.95
N PRO A 459 5.92 11.76 0.34
CA PRO A 459 6.66 12.89 -0.21
C PRO A 459 7.45 13.59 0.92
N GLY A 460 8.70 13.98 0.63
CA GLY A 460 9.56 14.69 1.58
C GLY A 460 10.54 13.77 2.32
N ASP A 461 10.75 14.04 3.61
CA ASP A 461 11.83 13.43 4.40
C ASP A 461 11.48 12.01 4.87
N TYR A 462 11.51 11.05 3.98
CA TYR A 462 11.36 9.63 4.32
C TYR A 462 12.70 8.89 4.48
N SER A 463 13.81 9.59 4.25
CA SER A 463 15.15 9.00 4.31
C SER A 463 16.17 10.00 4.85
N GLY A 464 17.01 9.54 5.77
CA GLY A 464 18.20 10.24 6.24
C GLY A 464 19.49 9.85 5.49
N ILE A 465 19.42 8.97 4.49
CA ILE A 465 20.53 8.47 3.69
C ILE A 465 20.35 8.82 2.21
N PRO A 466 21.41 8.79 1.38
CA PRO A 466 21.31 8.95 -0.07
C PRO A 466 20.34 7.93 -0.68
N VAL A 467 19.48 8.40 -1.60
CA VAL A 467 18.47 7.60 -2.28
C VAL A 467 18.55 7.83 -3.78
N PHE A 468 18.59 6.74 -4.55
CA PHE A 468 18.44 6.74 -6.00
C PHE A 468 17.09 6.17 -6.39
N GLN A 469 16.29 6.94 -7.10
CA GLN A 469 15.05 6.43 -7.72
C GLN A 469 15.38 5.86 -9.09
N MET A 470 15.06 4.59 -9.29
CA MET A 470 15.36 3.85 -10.51
C MET A 470 14.07 3.44 -11.22
N PRO A 471 13.97 3.59 -12.54
CA PRO A 471 12.82 3.06 -13.28
C PRO A 471 12.66 1.57 -13.00
N GLY A 472 11.48 1.13 -12.56
CA GLY A 472 11.23 -0.29 -12.32
C GLY A 472 10.09 -0.57 -11.35
N VAL A 473 9.90 -1.87 -11.12
CA VAL A 473 8.98 -2.44 -10.15
C VAL A 473 9.75 -2.95 -8.94
N HIS A 474 9.04 -3.30 -7.87
CA HIS A 474 9.64 -3.87 -6.68
C HIS A 474 10.32 -5.22 -7.00
N GLY A 475 11.59 -5.38 -6.61
CA GLY A 475 12.44 -6.51 -6.98
C GLY A 475 13.18 -6.31 -8.31
N GLY A 476 14.24 -7.05 -8.54
CA GLY A 476 14.99 -7.09 -9.81
C GLY A 476 15.76 -5.81 -10.17
N LEU A 477 15.98 -4.87 -9.27
CA LEU A 477 16.77 -3.67 -9.56
C LEU A 477 18.25 -4.00 -9.78
N LEU A 478 18.81 -4.91 -9.02
CA LEU A 478 20.23 -5.31 -9.11
C LEU A 478 20.58 -6.00 -10.42
N ASN A 479 19.62 -6.59 -11.13
CA ASN A 479 19.84 -7.24 -12.42
C ASN A 479 19.99 -6.24 -13.59
N ARG A 480 20.11 -4.94 -13.29
CA ARG A 480 20.26 -3.87 -14.29
C ARG A 480 21.67 -3.31 -14.26
N SER A 481 22.34 -3.31 -15.40
CA SER A 481 23.72 -2.81 -15.52
C SER A 481 23.92 -1.40 -14.95
N LEU A 482 23.00 -0.48 -15.24
CA LEU A 482 23.08 0.89 -14.70
C LEU A 482 23.04 0.94 -13.16
N VAL A 483 22.28 0.04 -12.54
CA VAL A 483 22.16 -0.05 -11.07
C VAL A 483 23.40 -0.69 -10.48
N GLU A 484 23.91 -1.74 -11.13
CA GLU A 484 25.14 -2.40 -10.77
C GLU A 484 26.34 -1.45 -10.86
N ASP A 485 26.49 -0.68 -11.94
CA ASP A 485 27.54 0.33 -12.09
C ASP A 485 27.51 1.35 -10.94
N ARG A 486 26.35 1.85 -10.56
CA ARG A 486 26.21 2.79 -9.44
C ARG A 486 26.53 2.15 -8.10
N LEU A 487 26.15 0.88 -7.91
CA LEU A 487 26.52 0.11 -6.72
C LEU A 487 28.04 -0.03 -6.62
N LEU A 488 28.71 -0.43 -7.70
CA LEU A 488 30.16 -0.58 -7.73
C LEU A 488 30.87 0.73 -7.45
N THR A 489 30.43 1.84 -8.03
CA THR A 489 30.89 3.20 -7.71
C THR A 489 30.76 3.53 -6.22
N PHE A 490 29.64 3.14 -5.62
CA PHE A 490 29.43 3.31 -4.17
C PHE A 490 30.38 2.44 -3.35
N LEU A 491 30.59 1.19 -3.72
CA LEU A 491 31.47 0.28 -3.00
C LEU A 491 32.93 0.73 -3.06
N SER A 492 33.42 1.25 -4.20
CA SER A 492 34.78 1.79 -4.33
C SER A 492 35.01 3.09 -3.52
N GLY A 493 33.97 3.65 -2.91
CA GLY A 493 34.13 4.82 -2.06
C GLY A 493 34.14 6.15 -2.80
N GLU A 494 33.82 6.14 -4.08
CA GLU A 494 33.70 7.37 -4.86
C GLU A 494 32.51 8.23 -4.36
N PRO A 495 32.64 9.57 -4.39
CA PRO A 495 31.55 10.44 -3.99
C PRO A 495 30.39 10.27 -4.96
N ILE A 496 29.26 9.80 -4.45
CA ILE A 496 28.04 9.68 -5.22
C ILE A 496 27.32 11.02 -5.20
N GLN A 497 27.13 11.62 -6.35
CA GLN A 497 26.19 12.73 -6.47
C GLN A 497 24.78 12.18 -6.27
N GLN A 498 24.08 12.74 -5.29
CA GLN A 498 22.72 12.37 -4.97
C GLN A 498 21.79 12.84 -6.09
N GLU A 499 21.62 12.02 -7.10
CA GLU A 499 20.58 12.20 -8.11
C GLU A 499 19.25 11.69 -7.52
N ARG A 500 18.62 12.53 -6.75
CA ARG A 500 17.28 12.30 -6.27
C ARG A 500 16.30 12.75 -7.35
N GLU A 501 16.10 11.94 -8.38
CA GLU A 501 14.93 12.06 -9.22
C GLU A 501 13.73 11.63 -8.39
N GLU A 502 13.19 12.57 -7.63
CA GLU A 502 11.92 12.34 -6.97
C GLU A 502 10.85 12.25 -8.05
N TYR A 503 10.02 11.20 -7.97
CA TYR A 503 8.74 11.18 -8.66
C TYR A 503 7.67 11.81 -7.73
N PRO A 504 7.76 13.12 -7.38
CA PRO A 504 6.95 13.73 -6.34
C PRO A 504 5.47 13.72 -6.72
N LEU A 505 5.17 13.70 -8.01
CA LEU A 505 3.82 13.58 -8.50
C LEU A 505 3.23 12.21 -8.16
N LEU A 506 3.95 11.13 -8.45
CA LEU A 506 3.48 9.76 -8.20
C LEU A 506 3.31 9.49 -6.69
N GLN A 507 4.23 9.98 -5.87
CA GLN A 507 4.13 9.92 -4.41
C GLN A 507 2.87 10.60 -3.89
N ARG A 508 2.60 11.82 -4.39
CA ARG A 508 1.40 12.59 -3.99
C ARG A 508 0.11 11.92 -4.45
N LEU A 509 0.09 11.42 -5.69
CA LEU A 509 -1.08 10.71 -6.22
C LEU A 509 -1.35 9.41 -5.44
N GLY A 510 -0.28 8.68 -5.10
CA GLY A 510 -0.38 7.46 -4.29
C GLY A 510 -0.92 7.70 -2.89
N ALA A 511 -0.52 8.81 -2.25
CA ALA A 511 -0.96 9.17 -0.90
C ALA A 511 -2.50 9.29 -0.75
N ALA A 512 -3.20 9.65 -1.82
CA ALA A 512 -4.67 9.71 -1.84
C ALA A 512 -5.34 8.35 -1.62
N TRP A 513 -4.66 7.24 -1.93
CA TRP A 513 -5.26 5.90 -1.94
C TRP A 513 -4.69 4.95 -0.89
N GLN A 514 -3.67 5.35 -0.16
CA GLN A 514 -3.08 4.58 0.94
C GLN A 514 -4.08 4.40 2.09
N ALA A 515 -3.93 3.31 2.86
CA ALA A 515 -4.69 3.16 4.10
C ALA A 515 -4.20 4.19 5.15
N PRO A 516 -5.10 4.66 6.04
CA PRO A 516 -4.66 5.50 7.15
C PRO A 516 -3.71 4.69 8.04
N PRO A 517 -2.60 5.29 8.54
CA PRO A 517 -1.72 4.57 9.46
C PRO A 517 -2.35 4.51 10.86
N LEU A 518 -2.19 3.38 11.54
CA LEU A 518 -2.49 3.28 12.97
C LEU A 518 -1.41 4.07 13.74
N PRO A 519 -1.75 5.03 14.60
CA PRO A 519 -0.77 5.73 15.41
C PRO A 519 0.01 4.77 16.32
N ILE A 520 1.32 4.99 16.44
CA ILE A 520 2.19 4.12 17.26
C ILE A 520 1.71 4.12 18.72
N ALA A 521 1.39 5.30 19.26
CA ALA A 521 0.92 5.43 20.63
C ALA A 521 -0.46 4.81 20.89
N ALA A 522 -1.27 4.56 19.86
CA ALA A 522 -2.58 3.94 20.01
C ALA A 522 -2.51 2.43 20.21
N ASN A 523 -1.42 1.79 19.79
CA ASN A 523 -1.28 0.34 19.86
C ASN A 523 -0.42 -0.08 21.08
N PRO A 524 -1.00 -0.76 22.08
CA PRO A 524 -0.24 -1.23 23.25
C PRO A 524 0.94 -2.15 22.91
N ALA A 525 0.85 -2.92 21.82
CA ALA A 525 1.93 -3.78 21.35
C ALA A 525 3.20 -2.98 20.94
N TRP A 526 3.04 -1.70 20.61
CA TRP A 526 4.13 -0.80 20.21
C TRP A 526 4.59 0.16 21.33
N SER A 527 4.09 -0.02 22.54
CA SER A 527 4.30 0.90 23.67
C SER A 527 5.76 1.09 24.08
N ALA A 528 6.65 0.16 23.73
CA ALA A 528 8.08 0.26 24.00
C ALA A 528 8.79 1.29 23.11
N PHE A 529 8.20 1.68 21.98
CA PHE A 529 8.77 2.66 21.06
C PHE A 529 8.61 4.08 21.59
N ARG A 530 9.72 4.83 21.66
CA ARG A 530 9.78 6.15 22.31
C ARG A 530 9.93 7.33 21.34
N GLN A 531 10.16 7.04 20.06
CA GLN A 531 10.37 8.09 19.07
C GLN A 531 9.06 8.72 18.59
N PRO A 532 9.09 9.96 18.07
CA PRO A 532 7.92 10.60 17.46
C PRO A 532 7.34 9.79 16.31
N ASP A 533 6.02 9.74 16.22
CA ASP A 533 5.33 9.01 15.15
C ASP A 533 5.34 9.82 13.84
N PRO A 534 5.91 9.28 12.75
CA PRO A 534 5.89 9.94 11.44
C PRO A 534 4.48 10.23 10.90
N ALA A 535 3.46 9.53 11.38
CA ALA A 535 2.07 9.80 11.00
C ALA A 535 1.61 11.22 11.37
N PHE A 536 2.19 11.81 12.42
CA PHE A 536 1.89 13.16 12.89
C PHE A 536 2.97 14.16 12.50
N THR A 537 4.23 13.78 12.57
CA THR A 537 5.35 14.69 12.28
C THR A 537 5.61 14.88 10.78
N GLY A 538 5.26 13.89 9.96
CA GLY A 538 5.64 13.82 8.54
C GLY A 538 7.14 13.64 8.31
N LYS A 539 7.91 13.31 9.37
CA LYS A 539 9.38 13.17 9.33
C LYS A 539 9.79 11.83 9.94
N VAL A 540 10.83 11.24 9.34
CA VAL A 540 11.53 10.06 9.87
C VAL A 540 12.91 10.46 10.41
N CYS A 541 13.60 9.53 11.02
CA CYS A 541 14.97 9.70 11.51
C CYS A 541 15.14 10.85 12.54
N GLN A 542 14.10 11.10 13.33
CA GLN A 542 14.24 12.10 14.38
C GLN A 542 15.11 11.53 15.53
N PRO A 543 16.06 12.30 16.06
CA PRO A 543 16.80 11.86 17.24
C PRO A 543 15.85 11.64 18.41
N THR A 544 16.17 10.65 19.23
CA THR A 544 15.59 10.55 20.58
C THR A 544 16.25 11.60 21.44
N ASP A 545 15.48 12.56 21.94
CA ASP A 545 15.92 13.49 22.97
C ASP A 545 16.28 12.76 24.28
#